data_49deeeca1ac2c8550eebce0ee987ad51
#
_entry.id   49deeeca1ac2c8550eebce0ee987ad51
#
_cell.length_a   1.000
_cell.length_b   1.000
_cell.length_c   1.000
_cell.angle_alpha   90.00
_cell.angle_beta   90.00
_cell.angle_gamma   90.00
#
_symmetry.space_group_name_H-M   'P 1'
#
loop_
_entity.id
_entity.type
_entity.pdbx_description
1 polymer ?
#
loop_
_entity_poly.entity_id
_entity_poly.type
_entity_poly.pdbx_seq_one_letter_code
_entity_poly.pdbx_strand_id
1 'polypeptide(L)'
;MAPASPSAIKAPPGPPPGPKGHFLLGNLAAVSRDWLGFYSRCAKDYGDIVKLRYLHVPICLLMHPRDIEYVLVVNPGNFTKSADYRALARVLGNGLLTNEGKSWRHQRGLIQPAFRRENILSYAPVMTRAASRLLGSWTSGESRNVHEDMMAATLQIVAQCLFGAEVTGVAERVGKAMQVVTDSFIADASQALLLPFDLPDFLAPARRNAIRDLNKIIKGIVLERRSSNQPRGDLLDTLLQVRDSEGQPMNDTQLRDEVMTLFLAGHETTAIALSWACFLLAENPRIEAKLVEELRTVLGDREPTPNDVSRLRYTEMVLKESMRLYPAVWGIGRRALTDCEIGGYRVSAGTNIFIFQSLTQRDPRFFPNPEAFDPERWREDPVRSGKIPRFAYFPFGGGPRVCVGASFAMLEATLLLAMIQQKFHLDLVPGHSVEALASVTLRPKHGIRVTVHRRAFFI
;
A
#
# COMPACT_ATOMS: atom_id res chain seq x y z
N MET A 1 35.93 24.62 -4.38
CA MET A 1 35.50 24.26 -5.73
C MET A 1 34.00 24.08 -5.68
N ALA A 2 33.23 24.91 -6.36
CA ALA A 2 31.79 24.78 -6.47
C ALA A 2 31.45 23.51 -7.33
N PRO A 3 30.41 22.73 -6.98
CA PRO A 3 30.02 21.61 -7.80
C PRO A 3 29.53 22.12 -9.16
N ALA A 4 30.05 21.51 -10.23
CA ALA A 4 29.66 21.82 -11.60
C ALA A 4 28.14 21.60 -11.76
N SER A 5 27.46 22.60 -12.30
CA SER A 5 26.05 22.52 -12.70
C SER A 5 25.88 21.34 -13.68
N PRO A 6 24.83 20.50 -13.52
CA PRO A 6 24.58 19.45 -14.48
C PRO A 6 24.30 20.09 -15.84
N SER A 7 25.07 19.71 -16.84
CA SER A 7 24.91 20.14 -18.22
C SER A 7 23.47 19.85 -18.66
N ALA A 8 22.76 20.92 -19.04
CA ALA A 8 21.42 20.82 -19.59
C ALA A 8 21.48 19.98 -20.88
N ILE A 9 21.08 18.72 -20.79
CA ILE A 9 20.79 17.91 -21.99
C ILE A 9 19.58 18.57 -22.63
N LYS A 10 19.78 19.22 -23.76
CA LYS A 10 18.67 19.79 -24.54
C LYS A 10 17.67 18.68 -24.85
N ALA A 11 16.45 18.83 -24.39
CA ALA A 11 15.37 17.89 -24.66
C ALA A 11 15.25 17.60 -26.17
N PRO A 12 15.07 16.34 -26.58
CA PRO A 12 14.71 16.06 -27.96
C PRO A 12 13.41 16.80 -28.28
N PRO A 13 13.29 17.43 -29.45
CA PRO A 13 12.14 18.26 -29.82
C PRO A 13 10.91 17.41 -30.15
N GLY A 14 10.35 16.71 -29.16
CA GLY A 14 9.18 15.86 -29.38
C GLY A 14 8.57 15.27 -28.12
N PRO A 15 7.35 14.72 -28.22
CA PRO A 15 6.73 13.97 -27.14
C PRO A 15 7.43 12.62 -26.92
N PRO A 16 7.28 11.97 -25.74
CA PRO A 16 7.80 10.63 -25.50
C PRO A 16 7.32 9.62 -26.57
N PRO A 17 8.10 8.54 -26.83
CA PRO A 17 7.68 7.44 -27.68
C PRO A 17 6.49 6.69 -27.06
N GLY A 18 5.78 5.90 -27.86
CA GLY A 18 4.69 5.07 -27.36
C GLY A 18 3.94 4.32 -28.44
N PRO A 19 3.12 3.34 -28.08
CA PRO A 19 2.37 2.53 -29.03
C PRO A 19 1.33 3.38 -29.77
N LYS A 20 1.16 3.10 -31.07
CA LYS A 20 0.07 3.68 -31.86
C LYS A 20 -1.26 3.16 -31.28
N GLY A 21 -2.07 4.07 -30.74
CA GLY A 21 -3.41 3.76 -30.28
C GLY A 21 -4.46 3.82 -31.39
N HIS A 22 -5.64 3.26 -31.12
CA HIS A 22 -6.82 3.44 -31.97
C HIS A 22 -7.17 4.93 -32.07
N PHE A 23 -7.66 5.39 -33.24
CA PHE A 23 -7.88 6.82 -33.49
C PHE A 23 -8.83 7.49 -32.48
N LEU A 24 -9.91 6.81 -32.07
CA LEU A 24 -10.85 7.28 -31.02
C LEU A 24 -10.42 6.83 -29.61
N LEU A 25 -10.25 5.52 -29.39
CA LEU A 25 -10.05 4.94 -28.06
C LEU A 25 -8.63 5.10 -27.51
N GLY A 26 -7.67 5.46 -28.38
CA GLY A 26 -6.26 5.44 -27.98
C GLY A 26 -5.82 4.01 -27.63
N ASN A 27 -5.16 3.87 -26.48
CA ASN A 27 -4.66 2.59 -25.99
C ASN A 27 -5.64 1.86 -25.06
N LEU A 28 -6.83 2.42 -24.80
CA LEU A 28 -7.77 1.93 -23.80
C LEU A 28 -8.16 0.46 -24.02
N ALA A 29 -8.45 0.06 -25.26
CA ALA A 29 -8.83 -1.32 -25.57
C ALA A 29 -7.69 -2.34 -25.31
N ALA A 30 -6.43 -1.94 -25.46
CA ALA A 30 -5.28 -2.80 -25.17
C ALA A 30 -5.08 -2.94 -23.64
N VAL A 31 -5.26 -1.84 -22.92
CA VAL A 31 -5.15 -1.81 -21.45
C VAL A 31 -6.26 -2.63 -20.80
N SER A 32 -7.52 -2.52 -21.27
CA SER A 32 -8.64 -3.21 -20.66
C SER A 32 -8.60 -4.74 -20.78
N ARG A 33 -7.82 -5.28 -21.73
CA ARG A 33 -7.66 -6.74 -21.92
C ARG A 33 -6.64 -7.36 -20.98
N ASP A 34 -5.51 -6.69 -20.78
CA ASP A 34 -4.38 -7.14 -20.00
C ASP A 34 -3.52 -5.92 -19.64
N TRP A 35 -3.92 -5.22 -18.63
CA TRP A 35 -3.30 -3.94 -18.31
C TRP A 35 -1.88 -4.07 -17.72
N LEU A 36 -1.60 -5.06 -16.85
CA LEU A 36 -0.25 -5.30 -16.33
C LEU A 36 0.71 -5.71 -17.44
N GLY A 37 0.31 -6.69 -18.25
CA GLY A 37 1.13 -7.11 -19.40
C GLY A 37 1.27 -6.02 -20.47
N PHE A 38 0.23 -5.19 -20.68
CA PHE A 38 0.34 -4.06 -21.60
C PHE A 38 1.39 -3.05 -21.16
N TYR A 39 1.38 -2.62 -19.90
CA TYR A 39 2.39 -1.68 -19.39
C TYR A 39 3.80 -2.30 -19.37
N SER A 40 3.91 -3.58 -19.05
CA SER A 40 5.18 -4.31 -19.12
C SER A 40 5.75 -4.34 -20.53
N ARG A 41 4.92 -4.61 -21.54
CA ARG A 41 5.33 -4.53 -22.97
C ARG A 41 5.71 -3.10 -23.35
N CYS A 42 4.93 -2.09 -22.92
CA CYS A 42 5.28 -0.69 -23.19
C CYS A 42 6.66 -0.32 -22.64
N ALA A 43 6.98 -0.73 -21.41
CA ALA A 43 8.28 -0.49 -20.81
C ALA A 43 9.42 -1.15 -21.61
N LYS A 44 9.20 -2.39 -22.05
CA LYS A 44 10.18 -3.14 -22.84
C LYS A 44 10.40 -2.55 -24.23
N ASP A 45 9.32 -2.15 -24.93
CA ASP A 45 9.36 -1.79 -26.34
C ASP A 45 9.71 -0.30 -26.55
N TYR A 46 9.36 0.58 -25.61
CA TYR A 46 9.49 2.03 -25.75
C TYR A 46 10.42 2.67 -24.71
N GLY A 47 10.88 1.90 -23.70
CA GLY A 47 11.84 2.36 -22.71
C GLY A 47 11.22 3.06 -21.50
N ASP A 48 11.97 3.99 -20.91
CA ASP A 48 11.72 4.50 -19.56
C ASP A 48 10.59 5.49 -19.45
N ILE A 49 10.21 6.13 -20.57
CA ILE A 49 9.13 7.12 -20.62
C ILE A 49 8.25 6.80 -21.82
N VAL A 50 6.98 6.50 -21.57
CA VAL A 50 6.06 6.08 -22.62
C VAL A 50 4.83 6.97 -22.65
N LYS A 51 4.53 7.56 -23.83
CA LYS A 51 3.30 8.28 -24.07
C LYS A 51 2.17 7.33 -24.42
N LEU A 52 1.06 7.47 -23.70
CA LEU A 52 -0.19 6.76 -23.95
C LEU A 52 -1.34 7.75 -24.09
N ARG A 53 -2.45 7.26 -24.60
CA ARG A 53 -3.70 8.05 -24.70
C ARG A 53 -4.89 7.15 -24.41
N TYR A 54 -5.77 7.56 -23.49
CA TYR A 54 -7.05 6.91 -23.22
C TYR A 54 -8.18 7.86 -23.63
N LEU A 55 -8.85 7.55 -24.74
CA LEU A 55 -9.75 8.50 -25.40
C LEU A 55 -9.03 9.84 -25.68
N HIS A 56 -9.39 10.88 -24.97
CA HIS A 56 -8.79 12.23 -25.04
C HIS A 56 -7.75 12.50 -23.94
N VAL A 57 -7.60 11.60 -22.98
CA VAL A 57 -6.74 11.81 -21.80
C VAL A 57 -5.30 11.45 -22.11
N PRO A 58 -4.34 12.39 -22.03
CA PRO A 58 -2.94 12.13 -22.19
C PRO A 58 -2.37 11.45 -20.93
N ILE A 59 -1.54 10.43 -21.15
CA ILE A 59 -0.89 9.68 -20.10
C ILE A 59 0.60 9.55 -20.42
N CYS A 60 1.43 9.68 -19.41
CA CYS A 60 2.86 9.41 -19.45
C CYS A 60 3.19 8.33 -18.41
N LEU A 61 3.72 7.20 -18.86
CA LEU A 61 4.25 6.14 -17.98
C LEU A 61 5.72 6.42 -17.69
N LEU A 62 6.11 6.35 -16.41
CA LEU A 62 7.50 6.50 -15.98
C LEU A 62 8.00 5.20 -15.36
N MET A 63 9.21 4.77 -15.80
CA MET A 63 9.85 3.54 -15.36
C MET A 63 11.20 3.80 -14.67
N HIS A 64 11.95 4.84 -15.08
CA HIS A 64 13.29 5.08 -14.56
C HIS A 64 13.25 5.75 -13.17
N PRO A 65 14.00 5.26 -12.19
CA PRO A 65 14.04 5.81 -10.82
C PRO A 65 14.32 7.31 -10.74
N ARG A 66 15.20 7.85 -11.58
CA ARG A 66 15.53 9.30 -11.65
C ARG A 66 14.30 10.13 -12.00
N ASP A 67 13.50 9.69 -12.98
CA ASP A 67 12.34 10.42 -13.45
C ASP A 67 11.17 10.31 -12.46
N ILE A 68 11.07 9.17 -11.79
CA ILE A 68 10.17 8.96 -10.64
C ILE A 68 10.55 9.90 -9.48
N GLU A 69 11.83 9.99 -9.15
CA GLU A 69 12.33 10.89 -8.12
C GLU A 69 12.04 12.36 -8.46
N TYR A 70 12.21 12.75 -9.73
CA TYR A 70 11.86 14.10 -10.19
C TYR A 70 10.42 14.44 -9.87
N VAL A 71 9.47 13.55 -10.20
CA VAL A 71 8.03 13.78 -9.97
C VAL A 71 7.68 13.78 -8.49
N LEU A 72 8.24 12.85 -7.70
CA LEU A 72 7.81 12.65 -6.31
C LEU A 72 8.58 13.51 -5.29
N VAL A 73 9.82 13.91 -5.59
CA VAL A 73 10.73 14.56 -4.62
C VAL A 73 11.28 15.89 -5.11
N VAL A 74 11.81 15.96 -6.35
CA VAL A 74 12.51 17.14 -6.83
C VAL A 74 11.54 18.26 -7.17
N ASN A 75 10.44 17.94 -7.85
CA ASN A 75 9.44 18.93 -8.27
C ASN A 75 7.99 18.54 -7.85
N PRO A 76 7.75 18.13 -6.60
CA PRO A 76 6.44 17.62 -6.18
C PRO A 76 5.34 18.68 -6.24
N GLY A 77 5.70 19.96 -6.25
CA GLY A 77 4.75 21.09 -6.33
C GLY A 77 4.08 21.22 -7.68
N ASN A 78 4.68 20.68 -8.77
CA ASN A 78 4.08 20.67 -10.09
C ASN A 78 3.17 19.46 -10.35
N PHE A 79 3.01 18.56 -9.36
CA PHE A 79 2.25 17.34 -9.55
C PHE A 79 1.20 17.17 -8.45
N THR A 80 -0.07 17.15 -8.86
CA THR A 80 -1.18 16.75 -7.99
C THR A 80 -1.53 15.29 -8.23
N LYS A 81 -2.47 14.74 -7.46
CA LYS A 81 -3.02 13.41 -7.72
C LYS A 81 -3.74 13.36 -9.06
N SER A 82 -3.63 12.24 -9.76
CA SER A 82 -4.35 12.00 -11.00
C SER A 82 -5.86 11.87 -10.77
N ALA A 83 -6.65 12.01 -11.82
CA ALA A 83 -8.11 12.07 -11.71
C ALA A 83 -8.76 10.79 -11.15
N ASP A 84 -8.11 9.63 -11.30
CA ASP A 84 -8.55 8.35 -10.76
C ASP A 84 -8.66 8.33 -9.21
N TYR A 85 -7.93 9.21 -8.49
CA TYR A 85 -8.09 9.37 -7.05
C TYR A 85 -9.50 9.87 -6.64
N ARG A 86 -10.30 10.40 -7.57
CA ARG A 86 -11.71 10.70 -7.30
C ARG A 86 -12.52 9.45 -6.97
N ALA A 87 -12.15 8.30 -7.54
CA ALA A 87 -12.77 7.02 -7.18
C ALA A 87 -12.53 6.67 -5.69
N LEU A 88 -11.32 6.90 -5.21
CA LEU A 88 -11.01 6.72 -3.78
C LEU A 88 -11.74 7.75 -2.91
N ALA A 89 -11.84 9.00 -3.36
CA ALA A 89 -12.51 10.07 -2.61
C ALA A 89 -14.00 9.78 -2.38
N ARG A 90 -14.66 8.99 -3.21
CA ARG A 90 -16.05 8.54 -2.97
C ARG A 90 -16.21 7.74 -1.67
N VAL A 91 -15.18 7.00 -1.28
CA VAL A 91 -15.16 6.19 -0.05
C VAL A 91 -14.51 6.97 1.10
N LEU A 92 -13.31 7.50 0.84
CA LEU A 92 -12.44 8.11 1.84
C LEU A 92 -12.79 9.58 2.13
N GLY A 93 -13.63 10.20 1.31
CA GLY A 93 -13.87 11.64 1.37
C GLY A 93 -12.60 12.43 1.07
N ASN A 94 -12.37 13.51 1.82
CA ASN A 94 -11.21 14.39 1.69
C ASN A 94 -10.18 14.14 2.81
N GLY A 95 -9.91 12.87 3.12
CA GLY A 95 -8.91 12.48 4.12
C GLY A 95 -7.47 12.54 3.58
N LEU A 96 -6.50 12.18 4.41
CA LEU A 96 -5.05 12.33 4.14
C LEU A 96 -4.61 11.76 2.79
N LEU A 97 -5.20 10.65 2.34
CA LEU A 97 -4.84 10.00 1.07
C LEU A 97 -5.37 10.77 -0.14
N THR A 98 -6.53 11.39 -0.07
CA THR A 98 -7.23 12.02 -1.20
C THR A 98 -7.07 13.53 -1.25
N ASN A 99 -6.78 14.16 -0.12
CA ASN A 99 -6.64 15.61 0.03
C ASN A 99 -5.39 16.18 -0.62
N GLU A 100 -5.43 17.47 -0.97
CA GLU A 100 -4.35 18.20 -1.66
C GLU A 100 -4.05 19.58 -1.02
N GLY A 101 -2.94 20.16 -1.43
CA GLY A 101 -2.59 21.54 -1.15
C GLY A 101 -2.33 21.86 0.33
N LYS A 102 -2.83 23.01 0.79
CA LYS A 102 -2.64 23.50 2.17
C LYS A 102 -3.36 22.63 3.19
N SER A 103 -4.58 22.19 2.88
CA SER A 103 -5.38 21.31 3.74
C SER A 103 -4.67 19.99 4.01
N TRP A 104 -4.11 19.34 2.97
CA TRP A 104 -3.31 18.14 3.15
C TRP A 104 -2.11 18.36 4.07
N ARG A 105 -1.36 19.47 3.90
CA ARG A 105 -0.18 19.74 4.75
C ARG A 105 -0.59 19.89 6.22
N HIS A 106 -1.69 20.55 6.46
CA HIS A 106 -2.25 20.71 7.80
C HIS A 106 -2.61 19.34 8.41
N GLN A 107 -3.43 18.55 7.73
CA GLN A 107 -3.82 17.20 8.17
C GLN A 107 -2.61 16.29 8.40
N ARG A 108 -1.62 16.31 7.47
CA ARG A 108 -0.38 15.55 7.63
C ARG A 108 0.35 15.91 8.91
N GLY A 109 0.43 17.21 9.22
CA GLY A 109 1.07 17.70 10.46
C GLY A 109 0.37 17.21 11.73
N LEU A 110 -0.95 17.08 11.70
CA LEU A 110 -1.75 16.61 12.84
C LEU A 110 -1.64 15.09 13.06
N ILE A 111 -1.58 14.33 11.97
CA ILE A 111 -1.58 12.85 12.02
C ILE A 111 -0.17 12.30 12.29
N GLN A 112 0.86 12.92 11.73
CA GLN A 112 2.24 12.42 11.78
C GLN A 112 2.77 12.14 13.20
N PRO A 113 2.46 12.93 14.26
CA PRO A 113 2.91 12.63 15.62
C PRO A 113 2.48 11.26 16.16
N ALA A 114 1.30 10.76 15.79
CA ALA A 114 0.85 9.42 16.21
C ALA A 114 1.71 8.28 15.63
N PHE A 115 2.47 8.56 14.57
CA PHE A 115 3.38 7.61 13.92
C PHE A 115 4.87 7.88 14.25
N ARG A 116 5.15 8.57 15.37
CA ARG A 116 6.50 8.67 15.91
C ARG A 116 6.95 7.34 16.50
N ARG A 117 8.26 7.11 16.52
CA ARG A 117 8.85 5.84 16.95
C ARG A 117 8.35 5.37 18.33
N GLU A 118 8.27 6.27 19.28
CA GLU A 118 7.83 5.97 20.65
C GLU A 118 6.39 5.42 20.66
N ASN A 119 5.48 6.08 19.94
CA ASN A 119 4.08 5.66 19.83
C ASN A 119 3.96 4.33 19.07
N ILE A 120 4.72 4.16 17.99
CA ILE A 120 4.72 2.91 17.22
C ILE A 120 5.16 1.73 18.10
N LEU A 121 6.23 1.89 18.88
CA LEU A 121 6.70 0.83 19.77
C LEU A 121 5.69 0.49 20.88
N SER A 122 4.91 1.46 21.36
CA SER A 122 3.86 1.23 22.35
C SER A 122 2.69 0.39 21.82
N TYR A 123 2.51 0.32 20.50
CA TYR A 123 1.46 -0.51 19.88
C TYR A 123 1.83 -2.00 19.77
N ALA A 124 3.09 -2.37 19.89
CA ALA A 124 3.53 -3.75 19.71
C ALA A 124 2.81 -4.78 20.62
N PRO A 125 2.49 -4.50 21.90
CA PRO A 125 1.70 -5.44 22.71
C PRO A 125 0.28 -5.68 22.17
N VAL A 126 -0.31 -4.70 21.47
CA VAL A 126 -1.60 -4.89 20.80
C VAL A 126 -1.43 -5.82 19.61
N MET A 127 -0.38 -5.61 18.81
CA MET A 127 -0.05 -6.41 17.63
C MET A 127 0.21 -7.88 18.01
N THR A 128 1.04 -8.13 19.02
CA THR A 128 1.35 -9.50 19.48
C THR A 128 0.13 -10.20 20.09
N ARG A 129 -0.70 -9.50 20.89
CA ARG A 129 -1.96 -10.09 21.38
C ARG A 129 -2.93 -10.46 20.27
N ALA A 130 -3.07 -9.62 19.23
CA ALA A 130 -3.91 -9.92 18.09
C ALA A 130 -3.38 -11.15 17.32
N ALA A 131 -2.08 -11.23 17.10
CA ALA A 131 -1.42 -12.38 16.49
C ALA A 131 -1.61 -13.65 17.33
N SER A 132 -1.39 -13.60 18.66
CA SER A 132 -1.59 -14.74 19.54
C SER A 132 -3.04 -15.23 19.55
N ARG A 133 -4.03 -14.31 19.53
CA ARG A 133 -5.45 -14.66 19.42
C ARG A 133 -5.75 -15.36 18.08
N LEU A 134 -5.24 -14.84 16.97
CA LEU A 134 -5.40 -15.46 15.66
C LEU A 134 -4.79 -16.87 15.65
N LEU A 135 -3.52 -16.99 16.04
CA LEU A 135 -2.80 -18.27 15.99
C LEU A 135 -3.33 -19.30 17.00
N GLY A 136 -3.95 -18.84 18.09
CA GLY A 136 -4.70 -19.67 19.03
C GLY A 136 -5.94 -20.33 18.44
N SER A 137 -6.50 -19.75 17.35
CA SER A 137 -7.63 -20.34 16.62
C SER A 137 -7.21 -21.34 15.55
N TRP A 138 -5.91 -21.46 15.24
CA TRP A 138 -5.41 -22.37 14.20
C TRP A 138 -5.20 -23.78 14.75
N THR A 139 -5.77 -24.78 14.05
CA THR A 139 -5.62 -26.19 14.38
C THR A 139 -4.71 -26.86 13.35
N SER A 140 -3.72 -27.63 13.81
CA SER A 140 -2.80 -28.33 12.91
C SER A 140 -3.54 -29.30 12.01
N GLY A 141 -3.24 -29.25 10.70
CA GLY A 141 -3.89 -30.03 9.65
C GLY A 141 -5.14 -29.38 9.03
N GLU A 142 -5.61 -28.24 9.55
CA GLU A 142 -6.74 -27.55 8.94
C GLU A 142 -6.35 -26.72 7.70
N SER A 143 -7.30 -26.57 6.77
CA SER A 143 -7.16 -25.67 5.62
C SER A 143 -7.69 -24.29 5.96
N ARG A 144 -6.89 -23.25 5.73
CA ARG A 144 -7.25 -21.84 6.01
C ARG A 144 -7.01 -20.94 4.81
N ASN A 145 -7.72 -19.81 4.77
CA ASN A 145 -7.42 -18.71 3.86
C ASN A 145 -6.57 -17.67 4.61
N VAL A 146 -5.24 -17.72 4.44
CA VAL A 146 -4.32 -16.80 5.12
C VAL A 146 -4.64 -15.34 4.82
N HIS A 147 -5.13 -15.01 3.63
CA HIS A 147 -5.50 -13.64 3.30
C HIS A 147 -6.65 -13.11 4.18
N GLU A 148 -7.69 -13.91 4.39
CA GLU A 148 -8.80 -13.55 5.29
C GLU A 148 -8.33 -13.43 6.76
N ASP A 149 -7.46 -14.33 7.19
CA ASP A 149 -6.87 -14.30 8.53
C ASP A 149 -6.05 -13.03 8.75
N MET A 150 -5.22 -12.65 7.78
CA MET A 150 -4.43 -11.41 7.86
C MET A 150 -5.33 -10.17 7.84
N MET A 151 -6.36 -10.15 7.02
CA MET A 151 -7.36 -9.07 6.99
C MET A 151 -8.04 -8.89 8.36
N ALA A 152 -8.44 -9.98 9.01
CA ALA A 152 -9.07 -9.91 10.33
C ALA A 152 -8.10 -9.41 11.42
N ALA A 153 -6.85 -9.91 11.43
CA ALA A 153 -5.85 -9.52 12.42
C ALA A 153 -5.44 -8.04 12.29
N THR A 154 -5.12 -7.59 11.08
CA THR A 154 -4.69 -6.20 10.83
C THR A 154 -5.82 -5.20 11.05
N LEU A 155 -7.07 -5.59 10.75
CA LEU A 155 -8.24 -4.75 11.07
C LEU A 155 -8.37 -4.53 12.59
N GLN A 156 -8.20 -5.59 13.38
CA GLN A 156 -8.25 -5.49 14.83
C GLN A 156 -7.09 -4.62 15.36
N ILE A 157 -5.90 -4.80 14.82
CA ILE A 157 -4.71 -4.04 15.22
C ILE A 157 -4.91 -2.54 14.95
N VAL A 158 -5.29 -2.16 13.73
CA VAL A 158 -5.47 -0.74 13.39
C VAL A 158 -6.60 -0.10 14.21
N ALA A 159 -7.70 -0.83 14.43
CA ALA A 159 -8.81 -0.35 15.25
C ALA A 159 -8.39 -0.09 16.70
N GLN A 160 -7.66 -1.01 17.31
CA GLN A 160 -7.18 -0.86 18.68
C GLN A 160 -6.05 0.16 18.82
N CYS A 161 -5.05 0.15 17.93
CA CYS A 161 -3.88 1.02 18.05
C CYS A 161 -4.19 2.48 17.77
N LEU A 162 -4.99 2.74 16.73
CA LEU A 162 -5.22 4.13 16.27
C LEU A 162 -6.50 4.73 16.85
N PHE A 163 -7.48 3.89 17.17
CA PHE A 163 -8.81 4.37 17.59
C PHE A 163 -9.28 3.77 18.90
N GLY A 164 -8.47 2.94 19.58
CA GLY A 164 -8.84 2.27 20.83
C GLY A 164 -10.17 1.50 20.75
N ALA A 165 -10.55 1.05 19.54
CA ALA A 165 -11.86 0.46 19.29
C ALA A 165 -11.77 -1.06 19.18
N GLU A 166 -12.79 -1.75 19.74
CA GLU A 166 -13.02 -3.16 19.55
C GLU A 166 -13.89 -3.36 18.29
N VAL A 167 -13.38 -4.12 17.32
CA VAL A 167 -14.10 -4.42 16.07
C VAL A 167 -14.51 -5.89 15.95
N THR A 168 -14.50 -6.61 17.06
CA THR A 168 -15.00 -7.98 17.16
C THR A 168 -16.47 -8.01 16.73
N GLY A 169 -16.83 -8.83 15.74
CA GLY A 169 -18.18 -8.90 15.19
C GLY A 169 -18.49 -7.94 14.03
N VAL A 170 -17.60 -6.97 13.71
CA VAL A 170 -17.78 -6.12 12.52
C VAL A 170 -16.76 -6.41 11.41
N ALA A 171 -15.75 -7.23 11.68
CA ALA A 171 -14.69 -7.55 10.71
C ALA A 171 -15.25 -8.14 9.41
N GLU A 172 -16.20 -9.06 9.47
CA GLU A 172 -16.86 -9.63 8.30
C GLU A 172 -17.62 -8.56 7.49
N ARG A 173 -18.31 -7.63 8.16
CA ARG A 173 -19.01 -6.52 7.49
C ARG A 173 -18.05 -5.56 6.81
N VAL A 174 -16.94 -5.23 7.47
CA VAL A 174 -15.87 -4.42 6.88
C VAL A 174 -15.30 -5.14 5.66
N GLY A 175 -14.96 -6.42 5.77
CA GLY A 175 -14.44 -7.23 4.66
C GLY A 175 -15.39 -7.26 3.46
N LYS A 176 -16.70 -7.52 3.67
CA LYS A 176 -17.71 -7.50 2.60
C LYS A 176 -17.83 -6.11 1.95
N ALA A 177 -17.84 -5.04 2.74
CA ALA A 177 -17.91 -3.69 2.19
C ALA A 177 -16.65 -3.33 1.40
N MET A 178 -15.47 -3.70 1.88
CA MET A 178 -14.21 -3.50 1.18
C MET A 178 -14.15 -4.30 -0.12
N GLN A 179 -14.64 -5.55 -0.13
CA GLN A 179 -14.73 -6.36 -1.33
C GLN A 179 -15.51 -5.63 -2.44
N VAL A 180 -16.69 -5.10 -2.11
CA VAL A 180 -17.54 -4.34 -3.06
C VAL A 180 -16.83 -3.09 -3.59
N VAL A 181 -16.16 -2.33 -2.71
CA VAL A 181 -15.39 -1.13 -3.07
C VAL A 181 -14.24 -1.51 -4.01
N THR A 182 -13.51 -2.54 -3.66
CA THR A 182 -12.35 -3.01 -4.43
C THR A 182 -12.74 -3.57 -5.80
N ASP A 183 -13.85 -4.30 -5.89
CA ASP A 183 -14.35 -4.88 -7.15
C ASP A 183 -14.85 -3.80 -8.12
N SER A 184 -15.40 -2.71 -7.61
CA SER A 184 -15.86 -1.59 -8.42
C SER A 184 -14.73 -0.61 -8.82
N PHE A 185 -13.58 -0.67 -8.14
CA PHE A 185 -12.54 0.38 -8.22
C PHE A 185 -12.03 0.64 -9.63
N ILE A 186 -11.72 -0.39 -10.41
CA ILE A 186 -11.16 -0.21 -11.76
C ILE A 186 -12.15 0.51 -12.67
N ALA A 187 -13.45 0.18 -12.59
CA ALA A 187 -14.49 0.87 -13.34
C ALA A 187 -14.62 2.33 -12.86
N ASP A 188 -14.64 2.55 -11.56
CA ASP A 188 -14.76 3.89 -10.96
C ASP A 188 -13.53 4.77 -11.27
N ALA A 189 -12.31 4.22 -11.19
CA ALA A 189 -11.08 4.92 -11.54
C ALA A 189 -11.01 5.25 -13.03
N SER A 190 -11.41 4.32 -13.90
CA SER A 190 -11.51 4.55 -15.34
C SER A 190 -12.53 5.66 -15.65
N GLN A 191 -13.70 5.63 -15.02
CA GLN A 191 -14.69 6.69 -15.14
C GLN A 191 -14.14 8.05 -14.67
N ALA A 192 -13.53 8.09 -13.48
CA ALA A 192 -12.95 9.31 -12.91
C ALA A 192 -11.82 9.87 -13.79
N LEU A 193 -11.05 9.01 -14.46
CA LEU A 193 -10.01 9.42 -15.38
C LEU A 193 -10.58 9.99 -16.69
N LEU A 194 -11.61 9.36 -17.23
CA LEU A 194 -12.15 9.66 -18.56
C LEU A 194 -13.21 10.77 -18.56
N LEU A 195 -13.95 10.94 -17.46
CA LEU A 195 -15.03 11.91 -17.36
C LEU A 195 -14.64 13.05 -16.39
N PRO A 196 -14.96 14.31 -16.72
CA PRO A 196 -14.70 15.46 -15.84
C PRO A 196 -15.67 15.53 -14.64
N PHE A 197 -16.69 14.67 -14.59
CA PHE A 197 -17.72 14.59 -13.55
C PHE A 197 -17.91 13.17 -13.07
N ASP A 198 -18.47 13.03 -11.88
CA ASP A 198 -18.81 11.73 -11.31
C ASP A 198 -20.22 11.30 -11.70
N LEU A 199 -20.37 9.98 -12.00
CA LEU A 199 -21.70 9.42 -12.20
C LEU A 199 -22.42 9.33 -10.84
N PRO A 200 -23.76 9.55 -10.84
CA PRO A 200 -24.55 9.50 -9.61
C PRO A 200 -24.49 8.14 -8.92
N ASP A 201 -24.42 8.14 -7.60
CA ASP A 201 -24.27 6.92 -6.78
C ASP A 201 -25.49 5.98 -6.84
N PHE A 202 -26.65 6.46 -7.30
CA PHE A 202 -27.81 5.58 -7.48
C PHE A 202 -27.61 4.54 -8.59
N LEU A 203 -26.66 4.77 -9.51
CA LEU A 203 -26.25 3.81 -10.55
C LEU A 203 -25.38 2.65 -10.01
N ALA A 204 -24.87 2.77 -8.78
CA ALA A 204 -24.05 1.75 -8.13
C ALA A 204 -24.56 1.44 -6.70
N PRO A 205 -25.74 0.83 -6.56
CA PRO A 205 -26.39 0.65 -5.25
C PRO A 205 -25.57 -0.24 -4.30
N ALA A 206 -24.86 -1.24 -4.79
CA ALA A 206 -23.99 -2.07 -3.98
C ALA A 206 -22.88 -1.25 -3.34
N ARG A 207 -22.16 -0.43 -4.12
CA ARG A 207 -21.12 0.47 -3.61
C ARG A 207 -21.69 1.48 -2.60
N ARG A 208 -22.82 2.11 -2.91
CA ARG A 208 -23.48 3.04 -1.99
C ARG A 208 -23.81 2.40 -0.65
N ASN A 209 -24.30 1.16 -0.65
CA ASN A 209 -24.60 0.42 0.57
C ASN A 209 -23.34 0.08 1.35
N ALA A 210 -22.27 -0.38 0.67
CA ALA A 210 -20.98 -0.65 1.28
C ALA A 210 -20.39 0.59 1.97
N ILE A 211 -20.38 1.74 1.29
CA ILE A 211 -19.92 3.03 1.86
C ILE A 211 -20.78 3.43 3.07
N ARG A 212 -22.09 3.23 3.00
CA ARG A 212 -23.00 3.51 4.14
C ARG A 212 -22.67 2.63 5.35
N ASP A 213 -22.37 1.36 5.14
CA ASP A 213 -22.03 0.44 6.23
C ASP A 213 -20.69 0.78 6.87
N LEU A 214 -19.66 1.11 6.07
CA LEU A 214 -18.40 1.64 6.57
C LEU A 214 -18.59 2.93 7.38
N ASN A 215 -19.43 3.86 6.88
CA ASN A 215 -19.75 5.11 7.59
C ASN A 215 -20.42 4.86 8.94
N LYS A 216 -21.33 3.88 9.04
CA LYS A 216 -21.96 3.52 10.31
C LYS A 216 -20.94 3.01 11.32
N ILE A 217 -19.98 2.20 10.89
CA ILE A 217 -18.91 1.66 11.72
C ILE A 217 -18.03 2.80 12.25
N ILE A 218 -17.51 3.65 11.35
CA ILE A 218 -16.66 4.78 11.73
C ILE A 218 -17.39 5.75 12.65
N LYS A 219 -18.66 6.08 12.34
CA LYS A 219 -19.49 6.93 13.20
C LYS A 219 -19.67 6.30 14.59
N GLY A 220 -19.86 4.99 14.68
CA GLY A 220 -19.95 4.26 15.95
C GLY A 220 -18.70 4.42 16.79
N ILE A 221 -17.51 4.25 16.21
CA ILE A 221 -16.21 4.43 16.87
C ILE A 221 -16.06 5.86 17.43
N VAL A 222 -16.37 6.87 16.61
CA VAL A 222 -16.28 8.28 17.02
C VAL A 222 -17.28 8.63 18.13
N LEU A 223 -18.53 8.16 18.03
CA LEU A 223 -19.57 8.42 19.03
C LEU A 223 -19.26 7.75 20.37
N GLU A 224 -18.81 6.49 20.35
CA GLU A 224 -18.39 5.78 21.56
C GLU A 224 -17.27 6.54 22.28
N ARG A 225 -16.24 7.01 21.55
CA ARG A 225 -15.17 7.79 22.14
C ARG A 225 -15.65 9.11 22.74
N ARG A 226 -16.51 9.85 22.06
CA ARG A 226 -17.08 11.10 22.58
C ARG A 226 -17.93 10.89 23.83
N SER A 227 -18.67 9.78 23.89
CA SER A 227 -19.53 9.47 25.04
C SER A 227 -18.77 8.93 26.26
N SER A 228 -17.67 8.21 26.03
CA SER A 228 -16.87 7.62 27.11
C SER A 228 -16.16 8.65 28.00
N ASN A 229 -15.95 9.84 27.46
CA ASN A 229 -15.23 10.96 28.11
C ASN A 229 -13.85 10.55 28.72
N GLN A 230 -13.27 9.43 28.26
CA GLN A 230 -12.02 8.87 28.74
C GLN A 230 -10.98 8.92 27.62
N PRO A 231 -9.97 9.81 27.70
CA PRO A 231 -8.86 9.81 26.78
C PRO A 231 -8.10 8.48 26.85
N ARG A 232 -7.75 7.92 25.70
CA ARG A 232 -6.94 6.69 25.58
C ARG A 232 -5.52 6.98 25.09
N GLY A 233 -5.23 8.26 24.76
CA GLY A 233 -3.91 8.71 24.29
C GLY A 233 -3.59 8.25 22.87
N ASP A 234 -4.58 7.87 22.10
CA ASP A 234 -4.44 7.39 20.72
C ASP A 234 -4.64 8.50 19.67
N LEU A 235 -4.60 8.11 18.39
CA LEU A 235 -4.78 9.05 17.29
C LEU A 235 -6.18 9.69 17.29
N LEU A 236 -7.23 8.94 17.67
CA LEU A 236 -8.59 9.48 17.68
C LEU A 236 -8.72 10.61 18.71
N ASP A 237 -8.11 10.49 19.88
CA ASP A 237 -8.05 11.57 20.86
C ASP A 237 -7.37 12.81 20.30
N THR A 238 -6.23 12.62 19.60
CA THR A 238 -5.52 13.71 18.94
C THR A 238 -6.42 14.43 17.93
N LEU A 239 -7.14 13.68 17.08
CA LEU A 239 -8.03 14.26 16.07
C LEU A 239 -9.25 14.99 16.70
N LEU A 240 -9.78 14.49 17.82
CA LEU A 240 -10.88 15.11 18.54
C LEU A 240 -10.47 16.40 19.28
N GLN A 241 -9.20 16.48 19.71
CA GLN A 241 -8.68 17.63 20.48
C GLN A 241 -8.15 18.75 19.58
N VAL A 242 -7.85 18.44 18.32
CA VAL A 242 -7.31 19.42 17.36
C VAL A 242 -8.25 20.62 17.22
N ARG A 243 -7.64 21.80 17.19
CA ARG A 243 -8.30 23.08 16.87
C ARG A 243 -7.60 23.73 15.70
N ASP A 244 -8.38 24.39 14.85
CA ASP A 244 -7.83 25.22 13.79
C ASP A 244 -7.29 26.56 14.31
N SER A 245 -6.84 27.44 13.41
CA SER A 245 -6.33 28.78 13.76
C SER A 245 -7.40 29.69 14.41
N GLU A 246 -8.69 29.35 14.27
CA GLU A 246 -9.81 30.08 14.84
C GLU A 246 -10.33 29.43 16.14
N GLY A 247 -9.66 28.37 16.63
CA GLY A 247 -10.04 27.62 17.83
C GLY A 247 -11.18 26.62 17.61
N GLN A 248 -11.63 26.41 16.36
CA GLN A 248 -12.72 25.48 16.07
C GLN A 248 -12.22 24.03 16.00
N PRO A 249 -13.00 23.06 16.48
CA PRO A 249 -12.67 21.65 16.36
C PRO A 249 -12.77 21.20 14.90
N MET A 250 -12.06 20.10 14.56
CA MET A 250 -12.26 19.42 13.30
C MET A 250 -13.74 19.06 13.11
N ASN A 251 -14.34 19.45 11.97
CA ASN A 251 -15.74 19.14 11.72
C ASN A 251 -15.97 17.63 11.53
N ASP A 252 -17.19 17.16 11.74
CA ASP A 252 -17.51 15.72 11.71
C ASP A 252 -17.24 15.05 10.37
N THR A 253 -17.37 15.76 9.27
CA THR A 253 -17.06 15.25 7.93
C THR A 253 -15.57 15.00 7.79
N GLN A 254 -14.74 15.99 8.17
CA GLN A 254 -13.29 15.86 8.09
C GLN A 254 -12.77 14.77 9.05
N LEU A 255 -13.29 14.73 10.28
CA LEU A 255 -12.95 13.68 11.25
C LEU A 255 -13.28 12.28 10.71
N ARG A 256 -14.47 12.11 10.13
CA ARG A 256 -14.89 10.87 9.47
C ARG A 256 -13.93 10.50 8.33
N ASP A 257 -13.54 11.46 7.51
CA ASP A 257 -12.68 11.22 6.34
C ASP A 257 -11.27 10.78 6.75
N GLU A 258 -10.72 11.38 7.81
CA GLU A 258 -9.42 10.96 8.35
C GLU A 258 -9.47 9.58 8.99
N VAL A 259 -10.47 9.32 9.84
CA VAL A 259 -10.62 8.01 10.49
C VAL A 259 -10.86 6.92 9.45
N MET A 260 -11.73 7.16 8.45
CA MET A 260 -11.98 6.23 7.35
C MET A 260 -10.70 5.95 6.56
N THR A 261 -9.95 7.00 6.22
CA THR A 261 -8.70 6.88 5.44
C THR A 261 -7.68 6.01 6.19
N LEU A 262 -7.43 6.29 7.46
CA LEU A 262 -6.42 5.57 8.24
C LEU A 262 -6.86 4.15 8.59
N PHE A 263 -8.16 3.95 8.84
CA PHE A 263 -8.75 2.64 9.11
C PHE A 263 -8.60 1.70 7.90
N LEU A 264 -8.95 2.17 6.69
CA LEU A 264 -8.86 1.34 5.49
C LEU A 264 -7.42 1.18 4.99
N ALA A 265 -6.62 2.25 4.99
CA ALA A 265 -5.23 2.19 4.52
C ALA A 265 -4.34 1.33 5.44
N GLY A 266 -4.57 1.36 6.75
CA GLY A 266 -3.73 0.65 7.72
C GLY A 266 -3.98 -0.86 7.75
N HIS A 267 -5.20 -1.31 7.43
CA HIS A 267 -5.54 -2.72 7.56
C HIS A 267 -5.25 -3.52 6.29
N GLU A 268 -5.78 -3.11 5.13
CA GLU A 268 -5.71 -3.90 3.89
C GLU A 268 -4.28 -4.05 3.37
N THR A 269 -3.48 -2.98 3.42
CA THR A 269 -2.13 -3.00 2.84
C THR A 269 -1.17 -3.92 3.59
N THR A 270 -1.22 -3.93 4.92
CA THR A 270 -0.40 -4.83 5.75
C THR A 270 -0.86 -6.27 5.61
N ALA A 271 -2.18 -6.52 5.57
CA ALA A 271 -2.74 -7.84 5.34
C ALA A 271 -2.25 -8.45 4.02
N ILE A 272 -2.25 -7.66 2.95
CA ILE A 272 -1.77 -8.08 1.63
C ILE A 272 -0.27 -8.39 1.65
N ALA A 273 0.55 -7.52 2.26
CA ALA A 273 1.99 -7.75 2.38
C ALA A 273 2.31 -9.05 3.13
N LEU A 274 1.60 -9.33 4.22
CA LEU A 274 1.72 -10.58 4.99
C LEU A 274 1.23 -11.79 4.18
N SER A 275 0.11 -11.66 3.47
CA SER A 275 -0.44 -12.73 2.65
C SER A 275 0.56 -13.19 1.58
N TRP A 276 1.15 -12.24 0.86
CA TRP A 276 2.16 -12.54 -0.14
C TRP A 276 3.46 -13.07 0.47
N ALA A 277 3.87 -12.60 1.64
CA ALA A 277 5.02 -13.15 2.35
C ALA A 277 4.79 -14.61 2.74
N CYS A 278 3.62 -14.97 3.27
CA CYS A 278 3.24 -16.35 3.58
C CYS A 278 3.23 -17.24 2.33
N PHE A 279 2.66 -16.75 1.22
CA PHE A 279 2.66 -17.46 -0.07
C PHE A 279 4.08 -17.75 -0.55
N LEU A 280 4.92 -16.72 -0.59
CA LEU A 280 6.30 -16.86 -1.06
C LEU A 280 7.14 -17.78 -0.17
N LEU A 281 6.92 -17.78 1.13
CA LEU A 281 7.60 -18.71 2.04
C LEU A 281 7.13 -20.16 1.81
N ALA A 282 5.84 -20.40 1.62
CA ALA A 282 5.29 -21.71 1.30
C ALA A 282 5.84 -22.28 -0.02
N GLU A 283 6.08 -21.42 -1.03
CA GLU A 283 6.71 -21.80 -2.30
C GLU A 283 8.24 -22.01 -2.19
N ASN A 284 8.87 -21.52 -1.11
CA ASN A 284 10.33 -21.48 -0.98
C ASN A 284 10.82 -22.06 0.36
N PRO A 285 10.75 -23.40 0.60
CA PRO A 285 11.07 -24.01 1.88
C PRO A 285 12.49 -23.74 2.40
N ARG A 286 13.47 -23.53 1.49
CA ARG A 286 14.85 -23.18 1.88
C ARG A 286 14.96 -21.79 2.49
N ILE A 287 14.16 -20.85 2.02
CA ILE A 287 14.08 -19.48 2.56
C ILE A 287 13.33 -19.49 3.88
N GLU A 288 12.24 -20.24 3.96
CA GLU A 288 11.50 -20.46 5.21
C GLU A 288 12.41 -21.06 6.29
N ALA A 289 13.20 -22.08 5.98
CA ALA A 289 14.11 -22.69 6.94
C ALA A 289 15.13 -21.70 7.53
N LYS A 290 15.68 -20.79 6.72
CA LYS A 290 16.56 -19.71 7.22
C LYS A 290 15.82 -18.73 8.13
N LEU A 291 14.59 -18.37 7.78
CA LEU A 291 13.75 -17.51 8.62
C LEU A 291 13.48 -18.15 9.97
N VAL A 292 13.08 -19.42 9.97
CA VAL A 292 12.82 -20.19 11.21
C VAL A 292 14.06 -20.30 12.08
N GLU A 293 15.25 -20.48 11.49
CA GLU A 293 16.52 -20.52 12.23
C GLU A 293 16.86 -19.17 12.89
N GLU A 294 16.57 -18.03 12.21
CA GLU A 294 16.66 -16.71 12.85
C GLU A 294 15.71 -16.62 14.05
N LEU A 295 14.44 -17.00 13.86
CA LEU A 295 13.43 -16.93 14.92
C LEU A 295 13.81 -17.78 16.12
N ARG A 296 14.33 -18.99 15.90
CA ARG A 296 14.81 -19.88 16.95
C ARG A 296 15.96 -19.25 17.72
N THR A 297 16.92 -18.64 17.01
CA THR A 297 18.10 -18.03 17.61
C THR A 297 17.76 -16.76 18.40
N VAL A 298 16.85 -15.94 17.89
CA VAL A 298 16.53 -14.62 18.49
C VAL A 298 15.47 -14.71 19.55
N LEU A 299 14.45 -15.54 19.34
CA LEU A 299 13.24 -15.59 20.17
C LEU A 299 13.19 -16.85 21.05
N GLY A 300 13.72 -18.01 20.58
CA GLY A 300 13.40 -19.29 21.21
C GLY A 300 11.88 -19.49 21.21
N ASP A 301 11.31 -19.85 22.37
CA ASP A 301 9.87 -20.13 22.54
C ASP A 301 9.05 -18.91 22.94
N ARG A 302 9.68 -17.78 23.26
CA ARG A 302 8.98 -16.57 23.70
C ARG A 302 8.40 -15.76 22.54
N GLU A 303 7.34 -15.05 22.81
CA GLU A 303 6.78 -14.10 21.85
C GLU A 303 7.76 -12.92 21.59
N PRO A 304 7.78 -12.38 20.35
CA PRO A 304 8.63 -11.24 20.03
C PRO A 304 8.19 -9.97 20.77
N THR A 305 9.18 -9.14 21.11
CA THR A 305 8.99 -7.81 21.70
C THR A 305 9.48 -6.73 20.72
N PRO A 306 9.17 -5.44 20.95
CA PRO A 306 9.71 -4.34 20.13
C PRO A 306 11.24 -4.34 20.05
N ASN A 307 11.93 -4.79 21.11
CA ASN A 307 13.39 -4.84 21.17
C ASN A 307 14.01 -5.92 20.26
N ASP A 308 13.24 -6.93 19.91
CA ASP A 308 13.70 -7.99 19.03
C ASP A 308 13.67 -7.60 17.55
N VAL A 309 12.83 -6.66 17.16
CA VAL A 309 12.61 -6.28 15.75
C VAL A 309 13.93 -5.93 15.04
N SER A 310 14.84 -5.21 15.72
CA SER A 310 16.15 -4.88 15.14
C SER A 310 17.08 -6.09 14.97
N ARG A 311 16.77 -7.23 15.60
CA ARG A 311 17.51 -8.49 15.52
C ARG A 311 16.91 -9.46 14.50
N LEU A 312 15.63 -9.27 14.13
CA LEU A 312 14.88 -10.05 13.13
C LEU A 312 15.19 -9.57 11.71
N ARG A 313 16.48 -9.59 11.34
CA ARG A 313 16.97 -9.03 10.07
C ARG A 313 16.51 -9.83 8.86
N TYR A 314 16.55 -11.16 8.95
CA TYR A 314 16.13 -12.01 7.84
C TYR A 314 14.62 -11.92 7.63
N THR A 315 13.84 -11.80 8.69
CA THR A 315 12.40 -11.52 8.65
C THR A 315 12.12 -10.21 7.90
N GLU A 316 12.87 -9.14 8.19
CA GLU A 316 12.77 -7.87 7.46
C GLU A 316 13.14 -8.02 5.97
N MET A 317 14.21 -8.79 5.66
CA MET A 317 14.64 -9.08 4.29
C MET A 317 13.56 -9.83 3.51
N VAL A 318 12.90 -10.81 4.12
CA VAL A 318 11.76 -11.55 3.55
C VAL A 318 10.61 -10.59 3.22
N LEU A 319 10.23 -9.72 4.14
CA LEU A 319 9.17 -8.74 3.92
C LEU A 319 9.51 -7.74 2.81
N LYS A 320 10.75 -7.23 2.77
CA LYS A 320 11.23 -6.33 1.72
C LYS A 320 11.15 -7.00 0.34
N GLU A 321 11.60 -8.25 0.25
CA GLU A 321 11.58 -8.99 -1.03
C GLU A 321 10.16 -9.35 -1.46
N SER A 322 9.29 -9.71 -0.51
CA SER A 322 7.87 -9.91 -0.78
C SER A 322 7.22 -8.64 -1.34
N MET A 323 7.45 -7.48 -0.70
CA MET A 323 6.92 -6.19 -1.18
C MET A 323 7.57 -5.73 -2.50
N ARG A 324 8.77 -6.21 -2.84
CA ARG A 324 9.37 -5.96 -4.16
C ARG A 324 8.58 -6.69 -5.25
N LEU A 325 8.29 -7.98 -5.03
CA LEU A 325 7.55 -8.80 -5.99
C LEU A 325 6.05 -8.47 -6.02
N TYR A 326 5.46 -8.26 -4.84
CA TYR A 326 4.03 -8.01 -4.69
C TYR A 326 3.79 -6.76 -3.82
N PRO A 327 4.08 -5.56 -4.32
CA PRO A 327 3.81 -4.33 -3.59
C PRO A 327 2.30 -4.16 -3.40
N ALA A 328 1.83 -4.02 -2.15
CA ALA A 328 0.41 -3.84 -1.86
C ALA A 328 -0.18 -2.65 -2.64
N VAL A 329 0.56 -1.52 -2.68
CA VAL A 329 0.29 -0.41 -3.61
C VAL A 329 1.16 -0.62 -4.84
N TRP A 330 0.55 -1.04 -5.95
CA TRP A 330 1.24 -1.43 -7.17
C TRP A 330 1.52 -0.28 -8.14
N GLY A 331 0.86 0.89 -7.93
CA GLY A 331 1.03 2.06 -8.77
C GLY A 331 0.65 3.36 -8.08
N ILE A 332 1.21 4.47 -8.58
CA ILE A 332 0.97 5.83 -8.10
C ILE A 332 0.61 6.70 -9.31
N GLY A 333 -0.53 7.39 -9.24
CA GLY A 333 -0.96 8.37 -10.23
C GLY A 333 -0.63 9.80 -9.81
N ARG A 334 -0.15 10.61 -10.76
CA ARG A 334 0.03 12.07 -10.64
C ARG A 334 -0.53 12.76 -11.87
N ARG A 335 -0.72 14.08 -11.79
CA ARG A 335 -1.11 14.92 -12.91
C ARG A 335 -0.26 16.19 -12.92
N ALA A 336 0.36 16.49 -14.06
CA ALA A 336 1.14 17.71 -14.22
C ALA A 336 0.24 18.95 -14.20
N LEU A 337 0.60 19.96 -13.40
CA LEU A 337 -0.12 21.22 -13.29
C LEU A 337 0.32 22.21 -14.36
N THR A 338 1.60 22.23 -14.70
CA THR A 338 2.20 23.05 -15.74
C THR A 338 3.05 22.21 -16.66
N ASP A 339 3.39 22.74 -17.82
CA ASP A 339 4.36 22.12 -18.74
C ASP A 339 5.68 21.88 -18.01
N CYS A 340 6.28 20.73 -18.22
CA CYS A 340 7.57 20.37 -17.63
C CYS A 340 8.35 19.43 -18.55
N GLU A 341 9.61 19.22 -18.20
CA GLU A 341 10.48 18.27 -18.87
C GLU A 341 10.74 17.07 -17.94
N ILE A 342 10.54 15.86 -18.44
CA ILE A 342 10.82 14.60 -17.71
C ILE A 342 11.65 13.71 -18.64
N GLY A 343 12.84 13.28 -18.19
CA GLY A 343 13.71 12.38 -18.93
C GLY A 343 14.09 12.87 -20.33
N GLY A 344 14.15 14.20 -20.53
CA GLY A 344 14.47 14.81 -21.81
C GLY A 344 13.28 15.00 -22.75
N TYR A 345 12.05 14.71 -22.32
CA TYR A 345 10.84 14.89 -23.12
C TYR A 345 9.92 15.97 -22.54
N ARG A 346 9.24 16.71 -23.40
CA ARG A 346 8.20 17.66 -22.97
C ARG A 346 6.94 16.91 -22.54
N VAL A 347 6.48 17.20 -21.34
CA VAL A 347 5.22 16.73 -20.77
C VAL A 347 4.30 17.93 -20.53
N SER A 348 3.18 17.97 -21.22
CA SER A 348 2.24 19.11 -21.17
C SER A 348 1.44 19.10 -19.88
N ALA A 349 1.00 20.30 -19.45
CA ALA A 349 0.02 20.48 -18.38
C ALA A 349 -1.22 19.59 -18.62
N GLY A 350 -1.77 19.04 -17.53
CA GLY A 350 -2.92 18.12 -17.60
C GLY A 350 -2.58 16.67 -17.91
N THR A 351 -1.33 16.35 -18.30
CA THR A 351 -0.90 14.95 -18.52
C THR A 351 -0.91 14.16 -17.20
N ASN A 352 -1.56 12.99 -17.21
CA ASN A 352 -1.48 12.06 -16.09
C ASN A 352 -0.18 11.26 -16.17
N ILE A 353 0.51 11.17 -15.03
CA ILE A 353 1.77 10.46 -14.87
C ILE A 353 1.48 9.18 -14.09
N PHE A 354 1.72 8.02 -14.70
CA PHE A 354 1.60 6.74 -14.03
C PHE A 354 2.98 6.17 -13.71
N ILE A 355 3.15 5.75 -12.47
CA ILE A 355 4.36 5.16 -11.90
C ILE A 355 3.95 3.84 -11.28
N PHE A 356 4.45 2.73 -11.82
CA PHE A 356 4.08 1.40 -11.33
C PHE A 356 5.25 0.75 -10.59
N GLN A 357 5.15 0.69 -9.25
CA GLN A 357 6.11 -0.01 -8.40
C GLN A 357 6.30 -1.46 -8.85
N SER A 358 5.19 -2.12 -9.19
CA SER A 358 5.21 -3.51 -9.67
C SER A 358 6.08 -3.74 -10.91
N LEU A 359 6.30 -2.72 -11.74
CA LEU A 359 7.19 -2.80 -12.90
C LEU A 359 8.63 -2.37 -12.55
N THR A 360 8.77 -1.19 -11.92
CA THR A 360 10.09 -0.65 -11.57
C THR A 360 10.86 -1.57 -10.63
N GLN A 361 10.19 -2.20 -9.67
CA GLN A 361 10.77 -3.13 -8.71
C GLN A 361 11.11 -4.51 -9.31
N ARG A 362 10.77 -4.75 -10.57
CA ARG A 362 11.12 -5.94 -11.37
C ARG A 362 12.06 -5.62 -12.55
N ASP A 363 12.63 -4.43 -12.57
CA ASP A 363 13.55 -4.04 -13.62
C ASP A 363 14.89 -4.78 -13.48
N PRO A 364 15.32 -5.59 -14.47
CA PRO A 364 16.55 -6.36 -14.39
C PRO A 364 17.82 -5.50 -14.32
N ARG A 365 17.75 -4.22 -14.69
CA ARG A 365 18.86 -3.27 -14.55
C ARG A 365 19.21 -3.00 -13.10
N PHE A 366 18.23 -3.12 -12.19
CA PHE A 366 18.39 -2.87 -10.75
C PHE A 366 18.30 -4.15 -9.92
N PHE A 367 17.56 -5.14 -10.38
CA PHE A 367 17.33 -6.41 -9.70
C PHE A 367 17.68 -7.60 -10.62
N PRO A 368 18.92 -8.12 -10.56
CA PRO A 368 19.27 -9.35 -11.29
C PRO A 368 18.32 -10.49 -10.92
N ASN A 369 17.90 -11.30 -11.90
CA ASN A 369 16.86 -12.32 -11.73
C ASN A 369 15.60 -11.77 -11.05
N PRO A 370 14.91 -10.79 -11.65
CA PRO A 370 13.90 -9.97 -10.96
C PRO A 370 12.68 -10.77 -10.49
N GLU A 371 12.37 -11.91 -11.08
CA GLU A 371 11.25 -12.77 -10.70
C GLU A 371 11.59 -13.74 -9.54
N ALA A 372 12.88 -13.93 -9.23
CA ALA A 372 13.27 -14.79 -8.13
C ALA A 372 12.97 -14.13 -6.77
N PHE A 373 12.40 -14.91 -5.85
CA PHE A 373 12.26 -14.53 -4.45
C PHE A 373 13.57 -14.77 -3.71
N ASP A 374 14.36 -13.73 -3.55
CA ASP A 374 15.71 -13.80 -2.96
C ASP A 374 15.91 -12.73 -1.88
N PRO A 375 15.56 -13.01 -0.62
CA PRO A 375 15.76 -12.09 0.50
C PRO A 375 17.22 -11.67 0.71
N GLU A 376 18.20 -12.48 0.26
CA GLU A 376 19.63 -12.16 0.41
C GLU A 376 20.05 -10.87 -0.29
N ARG A 377 19.26 -10.38 -1.25
CA ARG A 377 19.44 -9.07 -1.89
C ARG A 377 19.50 -7.93 -0.87
N TRP A 378 18.79 -8.08 0.25
CA TRP A 378 18.63 -7.06 1.28
C TRP A 378 19.66 -7.16 2.42
N ARG A 379 20.60 -8.09 2.36
CA ARG A 379 21.64 -8.29 3.38
C ARG A 379 22.43 -7.00 3.65
N GLU A 380 22.82 -6.27 2.61
CA GLU A 380 23.54 -4.99 2.69
C GLU A 380 22.66 -3.81 2.29
N ASP A 381 21.36 -3.95 2.28
CA ASP A 381 20.36 -2.98 1.80
C ASP A 381 20.85 -2.18 0.57
N PRO A 382 20.57 -2.65 -0.66
CA PRO A 382 21.18 -2.11 -1.86
C PRO A 382 20.77 -0.67 -2.15
N VAL A 383 19.60 -0.22 -1.63
CA VAL A 383 19.14 1.17 -1.71
C VAL A 383 19.95 2.05 -0.77
N ARG A 384 20.12 1.63 0.47
CA ARG A 384 20.84 2.39 1.50
C ARG A 384 22.35 2.47 1.20
N SER A 385 22.93 1.41 0.64
CA SER A 385 24.33 1.38 0.22
C SER A 385 24.59 2.12 -1.10
N GLY A 386 23.54 2.58 -1.80
CA GLY A 386 23.64 3.25 -3.09
C GLY A 386 23.94 2.31 -4.28
N LYS A 387 23.88 0.98 -4.08
CA LYS A 387 24.08 -0.01 -5.16
C LYS A 387 22.98 0.08 -6.21
N ILE A 388 21.76 0.43 -5.81
CA ILE A 388 20.64 0.74 -6.70
C ILE A 388 20.05 2.12 -6.36
N PRO A 389 19.45 2.82 -7.33
CA PRO A 389 18.79 4.09 -7.07
C PRO A 389 17.62 3.95 -6.09
N ARG A 390 17.40 4.97 -5.26
CA ARG A 390 16.35 4.98 -4.24
C ARG A 390 14.98 4.61 -4.78
N PHE A 391 14.60 5.12 -5.94
CA PHE A 391 13.28 4.87 -6.54
C PHE A 391 13.26 3.64 -7.47
N ALA A 392 14.26 2.77 -7.41
CA ALA A 392 14.13 1.40 -7.90
C ALA A 392 13.30 0.53 -6.93
N TYR A 393 13.29 0.87 -5.61
CA TYR A 393 12.48 0.21 -4.59
C TYR A 393 11.81 1.26 -3.68
N PHE A 394 10.48 1.37 -3.76
CA PHE A 394 9.73 2.39 -3.02
C PHE A 394 8.30 1.95 -2.66
N PRO A 395 8.12 0.82 -1.96
CA PRO A 395 6.80 0.25 -1.66
C PRO A 395 5.91 1.20 -0.83
N PHE A 396 6.51 2.14 -0.12
CA PHE A 396 5.82 3.17 0.66
C PHE A 396 5.73 4.53 -0.04
N GLY A 397 6.01 4.56 -1.36
CA GLY A 397 6.06 5.80 -2.13
C GLY A 397 7.27 6.67 -1.81
N GLY A 398 7.14 7.99 -1.99
CA GLY A 398 8.27 8.90 -1.77
C GLY A 398 7.87 10.38 -1.69
N GLY A 399 8.88 11.20 -1.35
CA GLY A 399 8.72 12.64 -1.23
C GLY A 399 7.81 13.06 -0.07
N PRO A 400 7.19 14.25 -0.15
CA PRO A 400 6.29 14.73 0.90
C PRO A 400 5.11 13.80 1.17
N ARG A 401 4.71 13.01 0.18
CA ARG A 401 3.57 12.09 0.22
C ARG A 401 3.95 10.65 0.59
N VAL A 402 5.16 10.43 1.12
CA VAL A 402 5.58 9.11 1.64
C VAL A 402 4.57 8.60 2.67
N CYS A 403 4.36 7.29 2.72
CA CYS A 403 3.42 6.67 3.65
C CYS A 403 3.72 7.09 5.11
N VAL A 404 2.71 7.61 5.82
CA VAL A 404 2.85 8.01 7.22
C VAL A 404 2.99 6.81 8.13
N GLY A 405 2.33 5.69 7.76
CA GLY A 405 2.31 4.44 8.51
C GLY A 405 3.43 3.45 8.17
N ALA A 406 4.46 3.84 7.38
CA ALA A 406 5.48 2.88 6.93
C ALA A 406 6.16 2.12 8.08
N SER A 407 6.56 2.82 9.14
CA SER A 407 7.19 2.18 10.31
C SER A 407 6.20 1.34 11.13
N PHE A 408 4.94 1.77 11.21
CA PHE A 408 3.87 0.99 11.85
C PHE A 408 3.64 -0.32 11.09
N ALA A 409 3.47 -0.25 9.77
CA ALA A 409 3.24 -1.43 8.92
C ALA A 409 4.42 -2.41 8.96
N MET A 410 5.66 -1.92 8.97
CA MET A 410 6.85 -2.79 9.08
C MET A 410 6.96 -3.46 10.45
N LEU A 411 6.67 -2.74 11.54
CA LEU A 411 6.63 -3.34 12.87
C LEU A 411 5.56 -4.43 12.95
N GLU A 412 4.34 -4.11 12.53
CA GLU A 412 3.21 -5.03 12.50
C GLU A 412 3.52 -6.28 11.68
N ALA A 413 3.97 -6.09 10.44
CA ALA A 413 4.29 -7.19 9.54
C ALA A 413 5.43 -8.08 10.09
N THR A 414 6.45 -7.47 10.69
CA THR A 414 7.58 -8.23 11.28
C THR A 414 7.11 -9.07 12.46
N LEU A 415 6.32 -8.50 13.37
CA LEU A 415 5.83 -9.23 14.55
C LEU A 415 4.88 -10.37 14.16
N LEU A 416 3.92 -10.10 13.27
CA LEU A 416 2.95 -11.10 12.84
C LEU A 416 3.64 -12.24 12.06
N LEU A 417 4.50 -11.91 11.10
CA LEU A 417 5.23 -12.92 10.32
C LEU A 417 6.12 -13.78 11.22
N ALA A 418 6.85 -13.16 12.16
CA ALA A 418 7.67 -13.88 13.12
C ALA A 418 6.83 -14.87 13.95
N MET A 419 5.68 -14.44 14.50
CA MET A 419 4.82 -15.30 15.32
C MET A 419 4.17 -16.42 14.51
N ILE A 420 3.75 -16.14 13.25
CA ILE A 420 3.22 -17.17 12.36
C ILE A 420 4.28 -18.25 12.10
N GLN A 421 5.45 -17.84 11.65
CA GLN A 421 6.52 -18.75 11.24
C GLN A 421 7.21 -19.45 12.42
N GLN A 422 7.15 -18.85 13.61
CA GLN A 422 7.59 -19.51 14.85
C GLN A 422 6.67 -20.69 15.20
N LYS A 423 5.36 -20.56 15.05
CA LYS A 423 4.39 -21.55 15.54
C LYS A 423 3.92 -22.52 14.46
N PHE A 424 3.90 -22.11 13.17
CA PHE A 424 3.31 -22.89 12.10
C PHE A 424 4.20 -22.94 10.85
N HIS A 425 4.13 -24.08 10.17
CA HIS A 425 4.52 -24.26 8.77
C HIS A 425 3.25 -24.21 7.92
N LEU A 426 3.36 -23.63 6.73
CA LEU A 426 2.23 -23.42 5.82
C LEU A 426 2.49 -24.15 4.51
N ASP A 427 1.66 -25.14 4.17
CA ASP A 427 1.68 -25.81 2.87
C ASP A 427 0.54 -25.28 2.00
N LEU A 428 0.84 -24.93 0.75
CA LEU A 428 -0.21 -24.55 -0.20
C LEU A 428 -1.15 -25.71 -0.47
N VAL A 429 -2.46 -25.42 -0.47
CA VAL A 429 -3.45 -26.47 -0.81
C VAL A 429 -3.29 -26.84 -2.28
N PRO A 430 -3.08 -28.14 -2.61
CA PRO A 430 -2.93 -28.60 -3.98
C PRO A 430 -4.11 -28.19 -4.87
N GLY A 431 -3.78 -27.66 -6.06
CA GLY A 431 -4.79 -27.21 -7.04
C GLY A 431 -5.41 -25.84 -6.77
N HIS A 432 -5.06 -25.15 -5.66
CA HIS A 432 -5.47 -23.78 -5.45
C HIS A 432 -4.60 -22.83 -6.26
N SER A 433 -5.20 -22.10 -7.20
CA SER A 433 -4.50 -21.10 -8.01
C SER A 433 -4.32 -19.80 -7.24
N VAL A 434 -3.09 -19.31 -7.14
CA VAL A 434 -2.76 -18.02 -6.54
C VAL A 434 -2.41 -17.01 -7.63
N GLU A 435 -3.35 -16.12 -7.91
CA GLU A 435 -3.22 -15.09 -8.94
C GLU A 435 -3.27 -13.70 -8.31
N ALA A 436 -2.41 -12.79 -8.77
CA ALA A 436 -2.47 -11.38 -8.35
C ALA A 436 -3.60 -10.65 -9.10
N LEU A 437 -4.48 -10.01 -8.34
CA LEU A 437 -5.51 -9.10 -8.85
C LEU A 437 -5.17 -7.67 -8.45
N ALA A 438 -4.86 -6.86 -9.43
CA ALA A 438 -4.61 -5.47 -9.20
C ALA A 438 -5.92 -4.66 -9.31
N SER A 439 -6.26 -3.99 -8.23
CA SER A 439 -7.40 -3.13 -8.05
C SER A 439 -6.94 -1.84 -7.33
N VAL A 440 -7.54 -1.45 -6.20
CA VAL A 440 -6.96 -0.44 -5.29
C VAL A 440 -5.57 -0.88 -4.84
N THR A 441 -5.47 -2.16 -4.52
CA THR A 441 -4.29 -2.87 -4.03
C THR A 441 -3.99 -4.09 -4.90
N LEU A 442 -2.78 -4.66 -4.79
CA LEU A 442 -2.37 -5.88 -5.48
C LEU A 442 -2.67 -7.10 -4.58
N ARG A 443 -3.91 -7.56 -4.59
CA ARG A 443 -4.37 -8.62 -3.70
C ARG A 443 -4.37 -10.00 -4.37
N PRO A 444 -4.35 -11.10 -3.58
CA PRO A 444 -4.65 -12.44 -4.10
C PRO A 444 -6.11 -12.51 -4.55
N LYS A 445 -6.34 -12.87 -5.82
CA LYS A 445 -7.68 -12.89 -6.47
C LYS A 445 -8.66 -13.85 -5.80
N HIS A 446 -8.17 -15.01 -5.39
CA HIS A 446 -8.95 -16.09 -4.78
C HIS A 446 -8.55 -16.37 -3.33
N GLY A 447 -7.87 -15.40 -2.68
CA GLY A 447 -7.20 -15.63 -1.40
C GLY A 447 -5.96 -16.53 -1.55
N ILE A 448 -5.44 -17.00 -0.43
CA ILE A 448 -4.30 -17.93 -0.36
C ILE A 448 -4.69 -19.06 0.59
N ARG A 449 -5.03 -20.22 0.05
CA ARG A 449 -5.38 -21.38 0.85
C ARG A 449 -4.16 -22.21 1.19
N VAL A 450 -3.98 -22.43 2.49
CA VAL A 450 -2.90 -23.24 3.04
C VAL A 450 -3.43 -24.29 4.01
N THR A 451 -2.72 -25.39 4.14
CA THR A 451 -2.81 -26.28 5.29
C THR A 451 -1.80 -25.87 6.33
N VAL A 452 -2.23 -25.62 7.56
CA VAL A 452 -1.36 -25.16 8.63
C VAL A 452 -0.86 -26.36 9.44
N HIS A 453 0.45 -26.42 9.72
CA HIS A 453 1.08 -27.49 10.51
C HIS A 453 1.84 -26.89 11.69
N ARG A 454 1.46 -27.26 12.91
CA ARG A 454 2.16 -26.78 14.10
C ARG A 454 3.61 -27.30 14.12
N ARG A 455 4.57 -26.42 14.37
CA ARG A 455 5.99 -26.81 14.48
C ARG A 455 6.25 -27.47 15.83
N ALA A 456 6.95 -28.59 15.79
CA ALA A 456 7.29 -29.37 16.98
C ALA A 456 8.49 -28.81 17.79
N PHE A 457 9.26 -27.87 17.20
CA PHE A 457 10.55 -27.43 17.76
C PHE A 457 10.44 -26.23 18.72
N PHE A 458 9.25 -25.74 18.98
CA PHE A 458 8.97 -24.63 19.89
C PHE A 458 7.99 -25.09 21.01
N ILE A 459 8.12 -26.36 21.44
CA ILE A 459 7.41 -26.93 22.59
C ILE A 459 8.39 -27.17 23.73
#